data_8d032e817ca2a4bfc5c4aee77adadb39
#
_entry.id   8d032e817ca2a4bfc5c4aee77adadb39
#
_cell.length_a   1.000
_cell.length_b   1.000
_cell.length_c   1.000
_cell.angle_alpha   90.00
_cell.angle_beta   90.00
_cell.angle_gamma   90.00
#
_symmetry.space_group_name_H-M   'P 1'
#
loop_
_entity.id
_entity.type
_entity.pdbx_description
1 polymer ?
#
loop_
_entity_poly.entity_id
_entity_poly.type
_entity_poly.pdbx_seq_one_letter_code
_entity_poly.pdbx_strand_id
1 'polypeptide(L)'
;MSTPLHTEVLAANANYVSTFGAKSGLALPPARAAAFLVCMDARINPAAALGLVEGDAHVIRNAGGRASEDAIRSFVISHKLLGTKEWFIIHHT
;
A
#
# COMPACT_ATOMS: atom_id res chain seq x y z
N MET A 1 0.74 -28.49 2.42
CA MET A 1 1.29 -28.49 3.80
C MET A 1 1.53 -27.07 4.24
N SER A 2 1.04 -26.71 5.41
CA SER A 2 1.21 -25.35 5.94
C SER A 2 2.54 -25.20 6.66
N THR A 3 3.20 -24.07 6.50
CA THR A 3 4.35 -23.67 7.33
C THR A 3 3.83 -22.99 8.59
N PRO A 4 4.66 -22.84 9.64
CA PRO A 4 4.28 -22.05 10.81
C PRO A 4 3.89 -20.63 10.45
N LEU A 5 4.60 -19.99 9.53
CA LEU A 5 4.28 -18.64 9.08
C LEU A 5 2.92 -18.59 8.38
N HIS A 6 2.61 -19.56 7.53
CA HIS A 6 1.32 -19.63 6.86
C HIS A 6 0.18 -19.67 7.88
N THR A 7 0.32 -20.51 8.90
CA THR A 7 -0.66 -20.62 9.98
C THR A 7 -0.83 -19.30 10.72
N GLU A 8 0.27 -18.63 11.02
CA GLU A 8 0.26 -17.33 11.71
C GLU A 8 -0.39 -16.24 10.86
N VAL A 9 -0.11 -16.22 9.56
CA VAL A 9 -0.72 -15.25 8.63
C VAL A 9 -2.24 -15.44 8.57
N LEU A 10 -2.71 -16.67 8.49
CA LEU A 10 -4.15 -16.95 8.47
C LEU A 10 -4.83 -16.50 9.76
N ALA A 11 -4.19 -16.74 10.91
CA ALA A 11 -4.74 -16.31 12.19
C ALA A 11 -4.75 -14.79 12.31
N ALA A 12 -3.69 -14.13 11.90
CA ALA A 12 -3.61 -12.66 11.89
C ALA A 12 -4.68 -12.06 10.97
N ASN A 13 -4.89 -12.67 9.80
CA ASN A 13 -5.90 -12.20 8.86
C ASN A 13 -7.33 -12.38 9.43
N ALA A 14 -7.59 -13.48 10.10
CA ALA A 14 -8.88 -13.70 10.75
C ALA A 14 -9.16 -12.61 11.80
N ASN A 15 -8.13 -12.26 12.58
CA ASN A 15 -8.24 -11.18 13.56
C ASN A 15 -8.47 -9.82 12.88
N TYR A 16 -7.75 -9.54 11.81
CA TYR A 16 -7.92 -8.30 11.04
C TYR A 16 -9.34 -8.17 10.52
N VAL A 17 -9.88 -9.24 9.93
CA VAL A 17 -11.25 -9.28 9.41
C VAL A 17 -12.25 -9.04 10.54
N SER A 18 -12.06 -9.65 11.72
CA SER A 18 -12.98 -9.49 12.85
C SER A 18 -13.01 -8.07 13.41
N THR A 19 -11.93 -7.31 13.23
CA THR A 19 -11.82 -5.93 13.70
C THR A 19 -11.91 -4.89 12.59
N PHE A 20 -12.27 -5.33 11.37
CA PHE A 20 -12.30 -4.45 10.21
C PHE A 20 -13.33 -3.32 10.35
N GLY A 21 -14.52 -3.63 10.82
CA GLY A 21 -15.55 -2.66 11.20
C GLY A 21 -15.88 -1.66 10.09
N ALA A 22 -15.82 -0.39 10.44
CA ALA A 22 -16.16 0.72 9.54
C ALA A 22 -15.24 0.84 8.31
N LYS A 23 -14.11 0.16 8.29
CA LYS A 23 -13.21 0.18 7.13
C LYS A 23 -13.88 -0.38 5.88
N SER A 24 -14.91 -1.21 6.02
CA SER A 24 -15.67 -1.73 4.88
C SER A 24 -16.37 -0.62 4.09
N GLY A 25 -16.56 0.56 4.68
CA GLY A 25 -17.16 1.72 4.04
C GLY A 25 -16.15 2.68 3.40
N LEU A 26 -14.85 2.35 3.39
CA LEU A 26 -13.84 3.19 2.77
C LEU A 26 -14.08 3.31 1.27
N ALA A 27 -13.90 4.53 0.74
CA ALA A 27 -14.08 4.79 -0.69
C ALA A 27 -12.94 4.18 -1.50
N LEU A 28 -13.21 3.83 -2.76
CA LEU A 28 -12.20 3.32 -3.67
C LEU A 28 -11.11 4.37 -3.99
N PRO A 29 -11.45 5.63 -4.32
CA PRO A 29 -10.40 6.64 -4.51
C PRO A 29 -9.68 6.94 -3.20
N PRO A 30 -8.34 7.07 -3.22
CA PRO A 30 -7.57 7.36 -2.01
C PRO A 30 -7.90 8.74 -1.45
N ALA A 31 -8.16 8.80 -0.16
CA ALA A 31 -8.63 10.01 0.52
C ALA A 31 -7.66 11.18 0.42
N ARG A 32 -6.35 10.90 0.40
CA ARG A 32 -5.31 11.93 0.28
C ARG A 32 -4.94 12.25 -1.17
N ALA A 33 -5.60 11.61 -2.14
CA ALA A 33 -5.37 11.80 -3.57
C ALA A 33 -3.89 11.68 -3.95
N ALA A 34 -3.19 10.74 -3.35
CA ALA A 34 -1.75 10.57 -3.51
C ALA A 34 -1.38 9.11 -3.76
N ALA A 35 -0.27 8.92 -4.46
CA ALA A 35 0.34 7.62 -4.68
C ALA A 35 1.84 7.69 -4.37
N PHE A 36 2.34 6.66 -3.72
CA PHE A 36 3.74 6.58 -3.27
C PHE A 36 4.40 5.36 -3.89
N LEU A 37 5.61 5.53 -4.38
CA LEU A 37 6.47 4.43 -4.81
C LEU A 37 7.62 4.31 -3.81
N VAL A 38 7.71 3.16 -3.15
CA VAL A 38 8.72 2.91 -2.11
C VAL A 38 9.38 1.55 -2.29
N CYS A 39 10.51 1.37 -1.63
CA CYS A 39 11.23 0.11 -1.65
C CYS A 39 10.47 -0.99 -0.90
N MET A 40 10.63 -2.22 -1.38
CA MET A 40 10.09 -3.42 -0.73
C MET A 40 10.86 -3.85 0.53
N ASP A 41 11.87 -3.11 0.94
CA ASP A 41 12.69 -3.45 2.11
C ASP A 41 11.80 -3.76 3.31
N ALA A 42 11.98 -4.95 3.89
CA ALA A 42 11.13 -5.43 4.98
C ALA A 42 11.22 -4.59 6.26
N ARG A 43 12.28 -3.78 6.39
CA ARG A 43 12.48 -2.90 7.54
C ARG A 43 11.64 -1.62 7.47
N ILE A 44 11.08 -1.34 6.29
CA ILE A 44 10.28 -0.13 6.07
C ILE A 44 8.81 -0.47 6.16
N ASN A 45 8.10 0.23 7.04
CA ASN A 45 6.64 0.22 7.05
C ASN A 45 6.16 1.55 6.49
N PRO A 46 5.72 1.59 5.22
CA PRO A 46 5.36 2.88 4.59
C PRO A 46 4.24 3.62 5.32
N ALA A 47 3.25 2.90 5.81
CA ALA A 47 2.15 3.54 6.53
C ALA A 47 2.66 4.28 7.78
N ALA A 48 3.47 3.61 8.58
CA ALA A 48 4.03 4.23 9.78
C ALA A 48 5.01 5.37 9.43
N ALA A 49 5.89 5.13 8.45
CA ALA A 49 6.90 6.11 8.06
C ALA A 49 6.30 7.38 7.46
N LEU A 50 5.17 7.27 6.77
CA LEU A 50 4.57 8.37 6.03
C LEU A 50 3.28 8.90 6.69
N GLY A 51 2.89 8.35 7.81
CA GLY A 51 1.71 8.80 8.53
C GLY A 51 0.40 8.49 7.82
N LEU A 52 0.32 7.33 7.16
CA LEU A 52 -0.86 6.94 6.39
C LEU A 52 -1.69 5.90 7.16
N VAL A 53 -2.99 5.95 6.94
CA VAL A 53 -3.92 4.90 7.39
C VAL A 53 -4.63 4.30 6.17
N GLU A 54 -5.32 3.18 6.37
CA GLU A 54 -6.05 2.53 5.27
C GLU A 54 -7.00 3.51 4.59
N GLY A 55 -7.00 3.50 3.27
CA GLY A 55 -7.83 4.39 2.46
C GLY A 55 -7.18 5.71 2.09
N ASP A 56 -6.03 6.06 2.66
CA ASP A 56 -5.40 7.37 2.44
C ASP A 56 -4.75 7.50 1.07
N ALA A 57 -3.99 6.50 0.65
CA ALA A 57 -3.14 6.61 -0.54
C ALA A 57 -2.86 5.24 -1.17
N HIS A 58 -2.49 5.27 -2.44
CA HIS A 58 -1.92 4.08 -3.08
C HIS A 58 -0.45 3.95 -2.69
N VAL A 59 -0.01 2.74 -2.36
CA VAL A 59 1.38 2.46 -2.04
C VAL A 59 1.88 1.36 -2.98
N ILE A 60 2.77 1.73 -3.88
CA ILE A 60 3.39 0.83 -4.85
C ILE A 60 4.77 0.47 -4.32
N ARG A 61 5.13 -0.81 -4.34
CA ARG A 61 6.41 -1.26 -3.81
C ARG A 61 7.12 -2.17 -4.80
N ASN A 62 8.42 -1.93 -4.96
CA ASN A 62 9.30 -2.81 -5.71
C ASN A 62 10.73 -2.77 -5.16
N ALA A 63 11.61 -3.55 -5.76
CA ALA A 63 13.02 -3.54 -5.36
C ALA A 63 13.65 -2.18 -5.68
N GLY A 64 14.00 -1.45 -4.63
CA GLY A 64 14.62 -0.14 -4.73
C GLY A 64 13.67 1.04 -4.89
N GLY A 65 12.36 0.82 -4.96
CA GLY A 65 11.40 1.92 -5.19
C GLY A 65 11.62 2.62 -6.52
N ARG A 66 11.92 1.86 -7.56
CA ARG A 66 12.30 2.39 -8.87
C ARG A 66 11.09 2.56 -9.79
N ALA A 67 11.12 3.60 -10.60
CA ALA A 67 10.07 3.90 -11.56
C ALA A 67 10.17 2.96 -12.78
N SER A 68 9.93 1.68 -12.57
CA SER A 68 9.86 0.65 -13.60
C SER A 68 8.62 0.85 -14.47
N GLU A 69 8.56 0.15 -15.61
CA GLU A 69 7.36 0.20 -16.47
C GLU A 69 6.09 -0.14 -15.70
N ASP A 70 6.13 -1.16 -14.86
CA ASP A 70 4.96 -1.56 -14.09
C ASP A 70 4.58 -0.52 -13.04
N ALA A 71 5.57 0.08 -12.37
CA ALA A 71 5.32 1.16 -11.41
C ALA A 71 4.69 2.36 -12.12
N ILE A 72 5.19 2.73 -13.29
CA ILE A 72 4.63 3.83 -14.09
C ILE A 72 3.20 3.50 -14.50
N ARG A 73 2.94 2.28 -14.96
CA ARG A 73 1.58 1.83 -15.28
C ARG A 73 0.65 2.00 -14.09
N SER A 74 1.10 1.60 -12.92
CA SER A 74 0.32 1.71 -11.69
C SER A 74 0.02 3.16 -11.33
N PHE A 75 0.99 4.05 -11.47
CA PHE A 75 0.78 5.49 -11.26
C PHE A 75 -0.24 6.06 -12.24
N VAL A 76 -0.16 5.68 -13.51
CA VAL A 76 -1.09 6.17 -14.54
C VAL A 76 -2.52 5.75 -14.20
N ILE A 77 -2.73 4.51 -13.82
CA ILE A 77 -4.04 4.00 -13.39
C ILE A 77 -4.51 4.74 -12.14
N SER A 78 -3.63 4.90 -11.17
CA SER A 78 -3.90 5.64 -9.94
C SER A 78 -4.42 7.05 -10.22
N HIS A 79 -3.78 7.75 -11.15
CA HIS A 79 -4.18 9.09 -11.52
C HIS A 79 -5.45 9.11 -12.38
N LYS A 80 -5.46 8.36 -13.48
CA LYS A 80 -6.53 8.48 -14.48
C LYS A 80 -7.84 7.86 -14.05
N LEU A 81 -7.80 6.76 -13.32
CA LEU A 81 -9.00 6.04 -12.90
C LEU A 81 -9.40 6.29 -11.47
N LEU A 82 -8.47 6.65 -10.60
CA LEU A 82 -8.69 6.75 -9.16
C LEU A 82 -8.39 8.13 -8.59
N GLY A 83 -8.08 9.10 -9.44
CA GLY A 83 -8.08 10.52 -9.09
C GLY A 83 -6.90 11.02 -8.27
N THR A 84 -5.77 10.29 -8.23
CA THR A 84 -4.60 10.80 -7.51
C THR A 84 -3.99 12.01 -8.23
N LYS A 85 -3.48 12.96 -7.47
CA LYS A 85 -2.95 14.23 -7.96
C LYS A 85 -1.49 14.45 -7.61
N GLU A 86 -0.97 13.69 -6.64
CA GLU A 86 0.42 13.80 -6.21
C GLU A 86 1.07 12.42 -6.23
N TRP A 87 2.28 12.36 -6.79
CA TRP A 87 3.09 11.16 -6.82
C TRP A 87 4.38 11.41 -6.06
N PHE A 88 4.73 10.48 -5.18
CA PHE A 88 5.95 10.52 -4.41
C PHE A 88 6.80 9.31 -4.74
N ILE A 89 8.06 9.53 -5.09
CA ILE A 89 9.02 8.47 -5.35
C ILE A 89 10.09 8.61 -4.27
N ILE A 90 10.14 7.62 -3.38
CA ILE A 90 10.95 7.71 -2.17
C ILE A 90 11.99 6.60 -2.16
N HIS A 91 13.26 7.00 -2.10
CA HIS A 91 14.38 6.09 -1.93
C HIS A 91 14.93 6.21 -0.51
N HIS A 92 15.69 5.21 -0.09
CA HIS A 92 16.30 5.20 1.23
C HIS A 92 17.77 4.76 1.15
N THR A 93 18.52 5.03 2.22
CA THR A 93 19.92 4.62 2.36
C THR A 93 20.05 3.18 2.87
#